data_1a052edeb8829e93a21f8405326ac20e
#
_entry.id   1a052edeb8829e93a21f8405326ac20e
#
_cell.length_a   1.000
_cell.length_b   1.000
_cell.length_c   1.000
_cell.angle_alpha   90.00
_cell.angle_beta   90.00
_cell.angle_gamma   90.00
#
_symmetry.space_group_name_H-M   'P 1'
#
loop_
_entity.id
_entity.type
_entity.pdbx_description
1 polymer ?
#
loop_
_entity_poly.entity_id
_entity_poly.type
_entity_poly.pdbx_seq_one_letter_code
_entity_poly.pdbx_strand_id
1 'polypeptide(L)'
;IPKNGVHWRTWVITQNSDALILKDLKYLFAYTMPLAVFVSFASHGLWTYTTVVYAFIVIPLLDVITGETTDNLEADEVAYKNTQWIFDSMLYLNVPIVFGILAYGLLQVQTESYERYEMIGLALSGGILLATNGINVAHELDHRKSLVERLMSKLLYMP
;
A
#
# COMPACT_ATOMS: atom_id res chain seq x y z
N ILE A 1 -6.58 -36.80 -37.49
CA ILE A 1 -7.09 -36.17 -36.25
C ILE A 1 -5.98 -36.27 -35.19
N PRO A 2 -5.20 -35.24 -34.89
CA PRO A 2 -4.18 -35.29 -33.85
C PRO A 2 -4.84 -35.15 -32.48
N LYS A 3 -4.67 -36.16 -31.63
CA LYS A 3 -5.04 -36.20 -30.22
C LYS A 3 -3.98 -35.47 -29.36
N ASN A 4 -3.86 -34.16 -29.42
CA ASN A 4 -2.93 -33.41 -28.56
C ASN A 4 -3.55 -32.10 -28.04
N GLY A 5 -4.77 -32.20 -27.47
CA GLY A 5 -5.49 -31.07 -26.89
C GLY A 5 -5.01 -30.62 -25.50
N VAL A 6 -3.95 -31.23 -24.97
CA VAL A 6 -3.49 -30.94 -23.57
C VAL A 6 -2.37 -29.91 -23.54
N HIS A 7 -1.53 -29.84 -24.58
CA HIS A 7 -0.33 -29.00 -24.53
C HIS A 7 -0.61 -27.49 -24.71
N TRP A 8 -1.58 -27.09 -25.51
CA TRP A 8 -1.90 -25.67 -25.69
C TRP A 8 -2.73 -25.10 -24.51
N ARG A 9 -3.53 -25.94 -23.84
CA ARG A 9 -4.26 -25.51 -22.61
C ARG A 9 -3.31 -25.21 -21.49
N THR A 10 -2.29 -25.98 -21.23
CA THR A 10 -1.26 -25.70 -20.23
C THR A 10 -0.44 -24.46 -20.58
N TRP A 11 -0.16 -24.22 -21.87
CA TRP A 11 0.60 -23.06 -22.31
C TRP A 11 -0.18 -21.75 -22.15
N VAL A 12 -1.48 -21.75 -22.46
CA VAL A 12 -2.37 -20.60 -22.28
C VAL A 12 -2.57 -20.27 -20.79
N ILE A 13 -2.65 -21.30 -19.94
CA ILE A 13 -2.80 -21.11 -18.48
C ILE A 13 -1.52 -20.53 -17.87
N THR A 14 -0.34 -20.97 -18.27
CA THR A 14 0.94 -20.42 -17.77
C THR A 14 1.18 -18.98 -18.25
N GLN A 15 0.91 -18.67 -19.51
CA GLN A 15 1.05 -17.28 -20.00
C GLN A 15 0.08 -16.32 -19.32
N ASN A 16 -1.14 -16.75 -18.99
CA ASN A 16 -2.09 -15.94 -18.26
C ASN A 16 -1.68 -15.74 -16.77
N SER A 17 -1.06 -16.76 -16.16
CA SER A 17 -0.61 -16.62 -14.74
C SER A 17 0.54 -15.63 -14.60
N ASP A 18 1.51 -15.64 -15.52
CA ASP A 18 2.65 -14.73 -15.46
C ASP A 18 2.25 -13.27 -15.77
N ALA A 19 1.32 -13.08 -16.69
CA ALA A 19 0.74 -11.76 -16.97
C ALA A 19 -0.11 -11.22 -15.81
N LEU A 20 -0.81 -12.09 -15.09
CA LEU A 20 -1.57 -11.73 -13.89
C LEU A 20 -0.64 -11.35 -12.74
N ILE A 21 0.44 -12.10 -12.52
CA ILE A 21 1.45 -11.78 -11.47
C ILE A 21 2.11 -10.43 -11.74
N LEU A 22 2.47 -10.13 -12.99
CA LEU A 22 3.03 -8.83 -13.38
C LEU A 22 2.02 -7.67 -13.19
N LYS A 23 0.74 -7.90 -13.49
CA LYS A 23 -0.34 -6.94 -13.21
C LYS A 23 -0.52 -6.70 -11.71
N ASP A 24 -0.32 -7.72 -10.90
CA ASP A 24 -0.50 -7.64 -9.44
C ASP A 24 0.69 -6.96 -8.72
N LEU A 25 1.89 -6.99 -9.31
CA LEU A 25 3.06 -6.24 -8.81
C LEU A 25 2.81 -4.73 -8.67
N LYS A 26 1.90 -4.15 -9.47
CA LYS A 26 1.51 -2.74 -9.32
C LYS A 26 0.91 -2.42 -7.94
N TYR A 27 0.29 -3.40 -7.28
CA TYR A 27 -0.27 -3.19 -5.94
C TYR A 27 0.80 -3.04 -4.86
N LEU A 28 2.03 -3.54 -5.10
CA LEU A 28 3.17 -3.27 -4.22
C LEU A 28 3.53 -1.78 -4.19
N PHE A 29 3.08 -1.02 -5.20
CA PHE A 29 3.23 0.44 -5.20
C PHE A 29 2.56 1.10 -4.00
N ALA A 30 1.53 0.48 -3.41
CA ALA A 30 0.90 0.94 -2.18
C ALA A 30 1.88 1.02 -0.98
N TYR A 31 2.97 0.23 -0.99
CA TYR A 31 3.98 0.26 0.05
C TYR A 31 5.05 1.34 -0.12
N THR A 32 5.06 2.04 -1.25
CA THR A 32 5.97 3.17 -1.48
C THR A 32 5.63 4.35 -0.57
N MET A 33 4.35 4.52 -0.19
CA MET A 33 3.94 5.53 0.76
C MET A 33 4.53 5.28 2.17
N PRO A 34 4.35 4.11 2.81
CA PRO A 34 5.04 3.76 4.05
C PRO A 34 6.56 3.94 3.97
N LEU A 35 7.18 3.59 2.85
CA LEU A 35 8.62 3.80 2.63
C LEU A 35 8.98 5.29 2.65
N ALA A 36 8.22 6.15 1.97
CA ALA A 36 8.42 7.59 1.97
C ALA A 36 8.31 8.18 3.38
N VAL A 37 7.35 7.70 4.19
CA VAL A 37 7.19 8.11 5.59
C VAL A 37 8.37 7.66 6.44
N PHE A 38 8.84 6.43 6.25
CA PHE A 38 10.03 5.94 6.93
C PHE A 38 11.25 6.82 6.62
N VAL A 39 11.46 7.19 5.36
CA VAL A 39 12.53 8.12 4.95
C VAL A 39 12.35 9.48 5.62
N SER A 40 11.13 10.02 5.68
CA SER A 40 10.86 11.29 6.38
C SER A 40 11.24 11.22 7.87
N PHE A 41 10.90 10.13 8.56
CA PHE A 41 11.20 9.94 9.98
C PHE A 41 12.67 9.65 10.27
N ALA A 42 13.40 9.06 9.31
CA ALA A 42 14.82 8.76 9.41
C ALA A 42 15.74 9.93 9.02
N SER A 43 15.17 11.08 8.64
CA SER A 43 15.90 12.20 8.05
C SER A 43 15.75 13.48 8.85
N HIS A 44 16.63 14.46 8.57
CA HIS A 44 16.59 15.81 9.09
C HIS A 44 16.45 16.84 7.96
N GLY A 45 16.23 18.10 8.33
CA GLY A 45 16.09 19.20 7.40
C GLY A 45 14.85 19.07 6.51
N LEU A 46 14.95 19.48 5.27
CA LEU A 46 13.85 19.41 4.32
C LEU A 46 13.42 17.99 3.95
N TRP A 47 14.25 16.99 4.22
CA TRP A 47 13.91 15.60 3.95
C TRP A 47 12.78 15.07 4.84
N THR A 48 12.47 15.72 5.95
CA THR A 48 11.27 15.41 6.78
C THR A 48 9.97 15.59 6.01
N TYR A 49 9.98 16.34 4.89
CA TYR A 49 8.85 16.56 3.99
C TYR A 49 8.80 15.58 2.80
N THR A 50 9.67 14.57 2.74
CA THR A 50 9.72 13.60 1.64
C THR A 50 8.35 13.00 1.34
N THR A 51 7.58 12.63 2.37
CA THR A 51 6.22 12.10 2.21
C THR A 51 5.28 13.11 1.58
N VAL A 52 5.34 14.37 1.98
CA VAL A 52 4.48 15.44 1.45
C VAL A 52 4.77 15.65 -0.03
N VAL A 53 6.05 15.75 -0.40
CA VAL A 53 6.49 15.88 -1.79
C VAL A 53 6.06 14.65 -2.60
N TYR A 54 6.25 13.46 -2.05
CA TYR A 54 5.87 12.21 -2.69
C TYR A 54 4.36 12.14 -2.95
N ALA A 55 3.53 12.40 -1.94
CA ALA A 55 2.08 12.30 -2.02
C ALA A 55 1.44 13.35 -2.94
N PHE A 56 1.93 14.60 -2.88
CA PHE A 56 1.26 15.73 -3.55
C PHE A 56 1.95 16.19 -4.83
N ILE A 57 3.17 15.75 -5.11
CA ILE A 57 3.89 16.10 -6.34
C ILE A 57 4.21 14.86 -7.16
N VAL A 58 4.90 13.86 -6.57
CA VAL A 58 5.37 12.71 -7.33
C VAL A 58 4.22 11.84 -7.80
N ILE A 59 3.29 11.46 -6.92
CA ILE A 59 2.13 10.62 -7.30
C ILE A 59 1.26 11.30 -8.35
N PRO A 60 0.79 12.55 -8.19
CA PRO A 60 0.01 13.22 -9.22
C PRO A 60 0.75 13.38 -10.55
N LEU A 61 2.05 13.64 -10.51
CA LEU A 61 2.86 13.73 -11.73
C LEU A 61 2.97 12.38 -12.45
N LEU A 62 3.16 11.30 -11.71
CA LEU A 62 3.15 9.94 -12.27
C LEU A 62 1.79 9.62 -12.89
N ASP A 63 0.70 9.97 -12.23
CA ASP A 63 -0.66 9.76 -12.71
C ASP A 63 -0.90 10.47 -14.06
N VAL A 64 -0.47 11.73 -14.16
CA VAL A 64 -0.54 12.50 -15.43
C VAL A 64 0.31 11.86 -16.54
N ILE A 65 1.50 11.34 -16.20
CA ILE A 65 2.42 10.75 -17.20
C ILE A 65 1.94 9.37 -17.66
N THR A 66 1.40 8.56 -16.74
CA THR A 66 0.93 7.19 -17.06
C THR A 66 -0.43 7.19 -17.74
N GLY A 67 -1.19 8.28 -17.63
CA GLY A 67 -2.54 8.42 -18.17
C GLY A 67 -3.58 7.61 -17.38
N GLU A 68 -4.83 7.99 -17.49
CA GLU A 68 -5.95 7.21 -16.94
C GLU A 68 -6.06 5.89 -17.71
N THR A 69 -5.71 4.78 -17.09
CA THR A 69 -6.17 3.48 -17.56
C THR A 69 -7.63 3.34 -17.17
N THR A 70 -8.53 3.64 -18.12
CA THR A 70 -9.98 3.43 -17.99
C THR A 70 -10.37 1.94 -18.08
N ASP A 71 -9.41 1.04 -18.02
CA ASP A 71 -9.66 -0.39 -17.94
C ASP A 71 -10.28 -0.74 -16.59
N ASN A 72 -11.61 -0.59 -16.53
CA ASN A 72 -12.38 -1.18 -15.46
C ASN A 72 -12.14 -2.69 -15.49
N LEU A 73 -11.70 -3.23 -14.36
CA LEU A 73 -11.57 -4.67 -14.19
C LEU A 73 -12.91 -5.32 -14.51
N GLU A 74 -12.92 -6.34 -15.37
CA GLU A 74 -14.12 -7.13 -15.61
C GLU A 74 -14.56 -7.78 -14.28
N ALA A 75 -15.87 -7.98 -14.11
CA ALA A 75 -16.45 -8.50 -12.86
C ALA A 75 -15.80 -9.86 -12.45
N ASP A 76 -15.39 -10.67 -13.42
CA ASP A 76 -14.70 -11.94 -13.19
C ASP A 76 -13.27 -11.75 -12.67
N GLU A 77 -12.55 -10.71 -13.10
CA GLU A 77 -11.22 -10.36 -12.57
C GLU A 77 -11.32 -9.86 -11.11
N VAL A 78 -12.35 -9.09 -10.79
CA VAL A 78 -12.60 -8.63 -9.42
C VAL A 78 -12.91 -9.80 -8.50
N ALA A 79 -13.77 -10.74 -8.94
CA ALA A 79 -14.10 -11.94 -8.18
C ALA A 79 -12.87 -12.84 -7.96
N TYR A 80 -12.01 -12.99 -8.96
CA TYR A 80 -10.77 -13.76 -8.87
C TYR A 80 -9.77 -13.11 -7.88
N LYS A 81 -9.61 -11.79 -7.93
CA LYS A 81 -8.72 -11.06 -7.03
C LYS A 81 -9.16 -11.12 -5.57
N ASN A 82 -10.46 -11.03 -5.32
CA ASN A 82 -11.02 -11.13 -3.97
C ASN A 82 -10.83 -12.51 -3.32
N THR A 83 -10.45 -13.53 -4.08
CA THR A 83 -10.17 -14.90 -3.56
C THR A 83 -8.67 -15.16 -3.37
N GLN A 84 -7.79 -14.21 -3.70
CA GLN A 84 -6.35 -14.42 -3.61
C GLN A 84 -5.80 -14.04 -2.23
N TRP A 85 -5.17 -15.00 -1.57
CA TRP A 85 -4.49 -14.84 -0.28
C TRP A 85 -3.42 -13.74 -0.28
N ILE A 86 -2.86 -13.38 -1.46
CA ILE A 86 -1.86 -12.31 -1.63
C ILE A 86 -2.44 -10.95 -1.19
N PHE A 87 -3.67 -10.62 -1.63
CA PHE A 87 -4.30 -9.35 -1.26
C PHE A 87 -4.62 -9.28 0.23
N ASP A 88 -5.09 -10.39 0.80
CA ASP A 88 -5.34 -10.49 2.24
C ASP A 88 -4.03 -10.33 3.02
N SER A 89 -2.95 -10.97 2.57
CA SER A 89 -1.62 -10.82 3.18
C SER A 89 -1.11 -9.38 3.13
N MET A 90 -1.35 -8.66 2.02
CA MET A 90 -0.97 -7.25 1.89
C MET A 90 -1.76 -6.37 2.88
N LEU A 91 -3.07 -6.58 3.03
CA LEU A 91 -3.87 -5.86 4.01
C LEU A 91 -3.40 -6.13 5.44
N TYR A 92 -3.14 -7.40 5.78
CA TYR A 92 -2.67 -7.77 7.12
C TYR A 92 -1.27 -7.24 7.43
N LEU A 93 -0.36 -7.27 6.47
CA LEU A 93 1.00 -6.74 6.61
C LEU A 93 1.02 -5.23 6.83
N ASN A 94 0.02 -4.52 6.32
CA ASN A 94 -0.07 -3.07 6.49
C ASN A 94 -0.24 -2.68 7.98
N VAL A 95 -0.91 -3.50 8.78
CA VAL A 95 -1.09 -3.24 10.22
C VAL A 95 0.26 -3.11 10.96
N PRO A 96 1.14 -4.12 10.97
CA PRO A 96 2.43 -4.01 11.64
C PRO A 96 3.33 -2.95 10.99
N ILE A 97 3.23 -2.68 9.70
CA ILE A 97 4.00 -1.62 9.02
C ILE A 97 3.60 -0.25 9.56
N VAL A 98 2.31 0.06 9.61
CA VAL A 98 1.82 1.37 10.13
C VAL A 98 2.27 1.57 11.56
N PHE A 99 2.02 0.61 12.45
CA PHE A 99 2.42 0.73 13.86
C PHE A 99 3.94 0.75 14.03
N GLY A 100 4.69 -0.04 13.27
CA GLY A 100 6.14 -0.05 13.31
C GLY A 100 6.76 1.30 12.91
N ILE A 101 6.25 1.90 11.82
CA ILE A 101 6.72 3.23 11.36
C ILE A 101 6.32 4.32 12.36
N LEU A 102 5.10 4.30 12.91
CA LEU A 102 4.69 5.26 13.93
C LEU A 102 5.53 5.15 15.19
N ALA A 103 5.76 3.92 15.68
CA ALA A 103 6.61 3.70 16.85
C ALA A 103 8.05 4.20 16.60
N TYR A 104 8.60 3.92 15.41
CA TYR A 104 9.90 4.45 15.00
C TYR A 104 9.92 5.96 14.98
N GLY A 105 8.92 6.62 14.37
CA GLY A 105 8.83 8.08 14.33
C GLY A 105 8.72 8.70 15.72
N LEU A 106 7.94 8.11 16.63
CA LEU A 106 7.84 8.56 18.01
C LEU A 106 9.17 8.42 18.77
N LEU A 107 9.92 7.34 18.53
CA LEU A 107 11.25 7.16 19.10
C LEU A 107 12.22 8.23 18.58
N GLN A 108 12.21 8.49 17.27
CA GLN A 108 13.06 9.54 16.67
C GLN A 108 12.79 10.91 17.30
N VAL A 109 11.54 11.30 17.47
CA VAL A 109 11.15 12.57 18.08
C VAL A 109 11.59 12.65 19.55
N GLN A 110 11.71 11.52 20.25
CA GLN A 110 12.16 11.50 21.66
C GLN A 110 13.69 11.49 21.79
N THR A 111 14.40 10.91 20.84
CA THR A 111 15.86 10.70 20.92
C THR A 111 16.65 11.76 20.18
N GLU A 112 16.08 12.34 19.15
CA GLU A 112 16.72 13.34 18.29
C GLU A 112 16.17 14.74 18.56
N SER A 113 16.96 15.76 18.25
CA SER A 113 16.53 17.15 18.33
C SER A 113 16.12 17.65 16.96
N TYR A 114 14.85 18.01 16.83
CA TYR A 114 14.28 18.54 15.60
C TYR A 114 13.94 20.02 15.73
N GLU A 115 14.19 20.79 14.68
CA GLU A 115 13.73 22.16 14.55
C GLU A 115 12.19 22.19 14.34
N ARG A 116 11.57 23.32 14.61
CA ARG A 116 10.09 23.45 14.52
C ARG A 116 9.54 23.08 13.15
N TYR A 117 10.21 23.47 12.07
CA TYR A 117 9.78 23.14 10.71
C TYR A 117 9.92 21.63 10.41
N GLU A 118 10.95 20.97 10.95
CA GLU A 118 11.12 19.52 10.82
C GLU A 118 9.99 18.76 11.52
N MET A 119 9.62 19.19 12.73
CA MET A 119 8.49 18.63 13.48
C MET A 119 7.18 18.72 12.68
N ILE A 120 6.97 19.83 11.94
CA ILE A 120 5.80 19.97 11.06
C ILE A 120 5.88 18.95 9.92
N GLY A 121 7.04 18.76 9.30
CA GLY A 121 7.26 17.75 8.27
C GLY A 121 6.97 16.33 8.76
N LEU A 122 7.46 15.98 9.94
CA LEU A 122 7.21 14.67 10.58
C LEU A 122 5.71 14.47 10.89
N ALA A 123 5.06 15.48 11.46
CA ALA A 123 3.63 15.42 11.77
C ALA A 123 2.76 15.23 10.52
N LEU A 124 3.06 15.96 9.44
CA LEU A 124 2.39 15.82 8.16
C LEU A 124 2.62 14.42 7.56
N SER A 125 3.86 13.93 7.62
CA SER A 125 4.22 12.60 7.11
C SER A 125 3.48 11.49 7.86
N GLY A 126 3.41 11.57 9.20
CA GLY A 126 2.63 10.64 10.02
C GLY A 126 1.13 10.71 9.73
N GLY A 127 0.58 11.92 9.58
CA GLY A 127 -0.82 12.13 9.21
C GLY A 127 -1.18 11.54 7.85
N ILE A 128 -0.29 11.68 6.85
CA ILE A 128 -0.48 11.08 5.53
C ILE A 128 -0.46 9.54 5.62
N LEU A 129 0.46 8.95 6.40
CA LEU A 129 0.50 7.50 6.63
C LEU A 129 -0.83 7.00 7.22
N LEU A 130 -1.32 7.69 8.25
CA LEU A 130 -2.57 7.32 8.91
C LEU A 130 -3.77 7.45 7.96
N ALA A 131 -3.83 8.50 7.16
CA ALA A 131 -4.90 8.69 6.19
C ALA A 131 -4.88 7.62 5.09
N THR A 132 -3.72 7.33 4.51
CA THR A 132 -3.60 6.45 3.35
C THR A 132 -3.54 4.97 3.73
N ASN A 133 -2.68 4.59 4.66
CA ASN A 133 -2.43 3.20 5.06
C ASN A 133 -3.17 2.81 6.34
N GLY A 134 -3.51 3.76 7.20
CA GLY A 134 -4.33 3.51 8.38
C GLY A 134 -5.82 3.41 8.02
N ILE A 135 -6.45 4.54 7.73
CA ILE A 135 -7.91 4.64 7.58
C ILE A 135 -8.42 3.84 6.36
N ASN A 136 -7.76 3.93 5.21
CA ASN A 136 -8.23 3.21 4.01
C ASN A 136 -8.17 1.69 4.19
N VAL A 137 -7.10 1.16 4.80
CA VAL A 137 -6.99 -0.27 5.09
C VAL A 137 -7.96 -0.69 6.20
N ALA A 138 -8.15 0.16 7.21
CA ALA A 138 -9.14 -0.10 8.25
C ALA A 138 -10.56 -0.22 7.68
N HIS A 139 -10.93 0.65 6.74
CA HIS A 139 -12.21 0.58 6.03
C HIS A 139 -12.39 -0.74 5.27
N GLU A 140 -11.38 -1.17 4.53
CA GLU A 140 -11.44 -2.43 3.80
C GLU A 140 -11.60 -3.63 4.74
N LEU A 141 -10.86 -3.64 5.86
CA LEU A 141 -10.94 -4.71 6.86
C LEU A 141 -12.28 -4.72 7.63
N ASP A 142 -12.93 -3.56 7.81
CA ASP A 142 -14.20 -3.47 8.53
C ASP A 142 -15.35 -4.12 7.76
N HIS A 143 -15.31 -4.10 6.42
CA HIS A 143 -16.29 -4.76 5.57
C HIS A 143 -16.17 -6.29 5.53
N ARG A 144 -15.10 -6.84 6.12
CA ARG A 144 -14.86 -8.28 6.18
C ARG A 144 -15.61 -8.96 7.32
N LYS A 145 -15.89 -10.27 7.15
CA LYS A 145 -16.72 -11.04 8.12
C LYS A 145 -15.90 -11.62 9.28
N SER A 146 -14.59 -11.73 9.15
CA SER A 146 -13.71 -12.32 10.16
C SER A 146 -13.58 -11.41 11.39
N LEU A 147 -13.62 -12.00 12.59
CA LEU A 147 -13.39 -11.25 13.84
C LEU A 147 -11.98 -10.68 13.92
N VAL A 148 -10.98 -11.38 13.38
CA VAL A 148 -9.58 -10.94 13.37
C VAL A 148 -9.42 -9.70 12.51
N GLU A 149 -10.03 -9.68 11.31
CA GLU A 149 -10.00 -8.54 10.39
C GLU A 149 -10.66 -7.31 10.99
N ARG A 150 -11.80 -7.49 11.63
CA ARG A 150 -12.51 -6.41 12.35
C ARG A 150 -11.74 -5.88 13.56
N LEU A 151 -10.96 -6.72 14.24
CA LEU A 151 -10.04 -6.26 15.29
C LEU A 151 -8.87 -5.46 14.70
N MET A 152 -8.28 -5.91 13.60
CA MET A 152 -7.22 -5.19 12.89
C MET A 152 -7.73 -3.82 12.39
N SER A 153 -8.95 -3.75 11.84
CA SER A 153 -9.62 -2.51 11.47
C SER A 153 -9.69 -1.54 12.66
N LYS A 154 -10.21 -2.00 13.79
CA LYS A 154 -10.32 -1.17 15.00
C LYS A 154 -8.96 -0.68 15.50
N LEU A 155 -7.92 -1.51 15.43
CA LEU A 155 -6.56 -1.11 15.79
C LEU A 155 -6.07 0.02 14.89
N LEU A 156 -6.29 -0.05 13.59
CA LEU A 156 -5.87 0.99 12.63
C LEU A 156 -6.63 2.30 12.75
N TYR A 157 -7.82 2.30 13.39
CA TYR A 157 -8.56 3.54 13.71
C TYR A 157 -8.13 4.21 15.02
N MET A 158 -7.25 3.57 15.82
CA MET A 158 -6.90 4.09 17.16
C MET A 158 -5.83 5.17 17.19
N PRO A 159 -4.81 5.24 16.28
CA PRO A 159 -3.76 6.24 16.32
C PRO A 159 -4.21 7.67 16.11
#